data_e7d83c4bca20391886b4018d90eda486
#
_entry.id   e7d83c4bca20391886b4018d90eda486
#
_cell.length_a   1.000
_cell.length_b   1.000
_cell.length_c   1.000
_cell.angle_alpha   90.00
_cell.angle_beta   90.00
_cell.angle_gamma   90.00
#
_symmetry.space_group_name_H-M   'P 1'
#
loop_
_entity.id
_entity.type
_entity.pdbx_description
1 polymer ?
#
loop_
_entity_poly.entity_id
_entity_poly.type
_entity_poly.pdbx_seq_one_letter_code
_entity_poly.pdbx_strand_id
1 'polypeptide(L)'
;MPFLAPDLLETPRLHVRPLLATDLPALLAINSDTAVTKFLGHAPWQGMAEAETWFSRISAAVEKGSALEFVIAARDSGVVIGRSGLFAFEAGNASADVGYLLGRAHWRQGYMREALTALIDCAFQELGLRRLEARVEAGNTASVGLLRRLGFTREGVLRERWLNDGQPIDAEVFGLLHHEWPGARHSHTGA
;
A
#
# COMPACT_ATOMS: atom_id res chain seq x y z
N MET A 1 5.54 -13.10 16.71
CA MET A 1 4.16 -12.68 17.03
C MET A 1 3.55 -12.14 15.74
N PRO A 2 2.26 -12.36 15.46
CA PRO A 2 1.61 -11.69 14.34
C PRO A 2 1.66 -10.16 14.56
N PHE A 3 1.92 -9.42 13.51
CA PHE A 3 1.85 -7.95 13.56
C PHE A 3 0.40 -7.55 13.80
N LEU A 4 0.14 -6.78 14.85
CA LEU A 4 -1.18 -6.25 15.15
C LEU A 4 -1.38 -4.98 14.34
N ALA A 5 -2.39 -4.98 13.48
CA ALA A 5 -2.79 -3.78 12.77
C ALA A 5 -3.31 -2.74 13.78
N PRO A 6 -2.95 -1.46 13.64
CA PRO A 6 -3.65 -0.41 14.38
C PRO A 6 -5.10 -0.33 13.93
N ASP A 7 -6.00 0.01 14.84
CA ASP A 7 -7.43 0.14 14.54
C ASP A 7 -7.70 1.33 13.61
N LEU A 8 -6.86 2.37 13.67
CA LEU A 8 -7.03 3.59 12.89
C LEU A 8 -5.72 4.40 12.86
N LEU A 9 -5.31 4.82 11.66
CA LEU A 9 -4.32 5.86 11.46
C LEU A 9 -5.04 7.14 11.01
N GLU A 10 -5.07 8.14 11.89
CA GLU A 10 -5.68 9.42 11.58
C GLU A 10 -4.69 10.38 10.94
N THR A 11 -5.15 11.10 9.92
CA THR A 11 -4.41 12.18 9.28
C THR A 11 -5.30 13.43 9.18
N PRO A 12 -4.79 14.58 8.77
CA PRO A 12 -5.64 15.78 8.61
C PRO A 12 -6.87 15.58 7.73
N ARG A 13 -6.77 14.76 6.67
CA ARG A 13 -7.85 14.57 5.69
C ARG A 13 -8.36 13.14 5.56
N LEU A 14 -7.69 12.15 6.19
CA LEU A 14 -7.97 10.75 5.96
C LEU A 14 -8.11 9.96 7.25
N HIS A 15 -8.93 8.93 7.19
CA HIS A 15 -8.93 7.79 8.06
C HIS A 15 -8.36 6.59 7.28
N VAL A 16 -7.20 6.06 7.71
CA VAL A 16 -6.61 4.84 7.17
C VAL A 16 -6.87 3.74 8.19
N ARG A 17 -7.81 2.86 7.89
CA ARG A 17 -8.35 1.85 8.82
C ARG A 17 -8.37 0.46 8.20
N PRO A 18 -8.40 -0.60 9.01
CA PRO A 18 -8.52 -1.97 8.51
C PRO A 18 -9.68 -2.11 7.52
N LEU A 19 -9.46 -2.94 6.49
CA LEU A 19 -10.43 -3.28 5.47
C LEU A 19 -11.60 -4.06 6.07
N LEU A 20 -12.83 -3.69 5.70
CA LEU A 20 -14.07 -4.37 6.06
C LEU A 20 -14.80 -4.86 4.82
N ALA A 21 -15.63 -5.90 4.96
CA ALA A 21 -16.46 -6.40 3.86
C ALA A 21 -17.41 -5.33 3.29
N THR A 22 -17.85 -4.39 4.13
CA THR A 22 -18.70 -3.25 3.74
C THR A 22 -18.01 -2.25 2.80
N ASP A 23 -16.68 -2.32 2.65
CA ASP A 23 -15.93 -1.44 1.76
C ASP A 23 -15.89 -1.97 0.31
N LEU A 24 -16.28 -3.22 0.08
CA LEU A 24 -16.17 -3.88 -1.22
C LEU A 24 -16.89 -3.15 -2.37
N PRO A 25 -18.09 -2.55 -2.18
CA PRO A 25 -18.72 -1.79 -3.26
C PRO A 25 -17.86 -0.59 -3.74
N ALA A 26 -17.23 0.12 -2.81
CA ALA A 26 -16.34 1.24 -3.15
C ALA A 26 -15.05 0.74 -3.83
N LEU A 27 -14.47 -0.34 -3.33
CA LEU A 27 -13.27 -0.94 -3.94
C LEU A 27 -13.57 -1.53 -5.31
N LEU A 28 -14.76 -2.10 -5.54
CA LEU A 28 -15.21 -2.53 -6.86
C LEU A 28 -15.23 -1.34 -7.83
N ALA A 29 -15.86 -0.24 -7.46
CA ALA A 29 -15.92 0.95 -8.30
C ALA A 29 -14.53 1.47 -8.67
N ILE A 30 -13.57 1.43 -7.73
CA ILE A 30 -12.18 1.84 -7.96
C ILE A 30 -11.45 0.84 -8.88
N ASN A 31 -11.58 -0.46 -8.64
CA ASN A 31 -10.86 -1.49 -9.40
C ASN A 31 -11.51 -1.81 -10.76
N SER A 32 -12.71 -1.30 -11.04
CA SER A 32 -13.35 -1.37 -12.37
C SER A 32 -12.82 -0.30 -13.34
N ASP A 33 -12.12 0.74 -12.84
CA ASP A 33 -11.52 1.76 -13.69
C ASP A 33 -10.21 1.24 -14.32
N THR A 34 -10.17 1.11 -15.64
CA THR A 34 -9.01 0.65 -16.41
C THR A 34 -7.77 1.51 -16.20
N ALA A 35 -7.95 2.82 -15.94
CA ALA A 35 -6.82 3.70 -15.65
C ALA A 35 -6.18 3.40 -14.29
N VAL A 36 -6.98 2.98 -13.31
CA VAL A 36 -6.51 2.59 -11.98
C VAL A 36 -5.79 1.25 -12.03
N THR A 37 -6.35 0.28 -12.75
CA THR A 37 -5.82 -1.09 -12.80
C THR A 37 -4.67 -1.28 -13.79
N LYS A 38 -4.39 -0.28 -14.62
CA LYS A 38 -3.38 -0.35 -15.68
C LYS A 38 -2.04 -0.97 -15.26
N PHE A 39 -1.60 -0.73 -14.03
CA PHE A 39 -0.31 -1.17 -13.49
C PHE A 39 -0.44 -2.11 -12.29
N LEU A 40 -1.58 -2.81 -12.15
CA LEU A 40 -1.83 -3.70 -11.02
C LEU A 40 -1.66 -5.19 -11.33
N GLY A 41 -1.31 -5.52 -12.58
CA GLY A 41 -1.10 -6.91 -13.01
C GLY A 41 -2.36 -7.77 -13.02
N HIS A 42 -3.53 -7.16 -12.99
CA HIS A 42 -4.83 -7.84 -13.15
C HIS A 42 -5.81 -7.00 -13.98
N ALA A 43 -6.72 -7.68 -14.65
CA ALA A 43 -7.80 -7.01 -15.38
C ALA A 43 -8.71 -6.22 -14.42
N PRO A 44 -9.38 -5.16 -14.92
CA PRO A 44 -10.41 -4.45 -14.14
C PRO A 44 -11.49 -5.40 -13.66
N TRP A 45 -11.93 -5.24 -12.42
CA TRP A 45 -13.01 -6.06 -11.87
C TRP A 45 -14.33 -5.80 -12.61
N GLN A 46 -15.03 -6.87 -12.93
CA GLN A 46 -16.29 -6.83 -13.68
C GLN A 46 -17.52 -6.91 -12.75
N GLY A 47 -17.35 -7.35 -11.51
CA GLY A 47 -18.44 -7.48 -10.58
C GLY A 47 -18.00 -7.80 -9.15
N MET A 48 -18.99 -7.97 -8.28
CA MET A 48 -18.74 -8.19 -6.86
C MET A 48 -18.01 -9.51 -6.58
N ALA A 49 -18.17 -10.50 -7.43
CA ALA A 49 -17.53 -11.83 -7.25
C ALA A 49 -16.00 -11.73 -7.21
N GLU A 50 -15.38 -10.88 -8.05
CA GLU A 50 -13.92 -10.65 -8.02
C GLU A 50 -13.51 -9.92 -6.74
N ALA A 51 -14.30 -8.92 -6.31
CA ALA A 51 -14.06 -8.20 -5.08
C ALA A 51 -14.13 -9.12 -3.86
N GLU A 52 -15.13 -10.00 -3.77
CA GLU A 52 -15.29 -10.98 -2.70
C GLU A 52 -14.18 -12.03 -2.71
N THR A 53 -13.78 -12.51 -3.89
CA THR A 53 -12.64 -13.43 -4.03
C THR A 53 -11.35 -12.81 -3.55
N TRP A 54 -11.09 -11.56 -3.95
CA TRP A 54 -9.93 -10.80 -3.48
C TRP A 54 -9.98 -10.58 -1.96
N PHE A 55 -11.14 -10.18 -1.43
CA PHE A 55 -11.33 -9.94 0.01
C PHE A 55 -11.06 -11.20 0.83
N SER A 56 -11.60 -12.35 0.41
CA SER A 56 -11.39 -13.63 1.10
C SER A 56 -9.91 -14.00 1.16
N ARG A 57 -9.17 -13.79 0.06
CA ARG A 57 -7.72 -14.03 0.01
C ARG A 57 -6.95 -13.11 0.95
N ILE A 58 -7.29 -11.80 0.95
CA ILE A 58 -6.61 -10.82 1.79
C ILE A 58 -6.94 -11.03 3.27
N SER A 59 -8.21 -11.30 3.61
CA SER A 59 -8.60 -11.60 5.00
C SER A 59 -7.85 -12.81 5.55
N ALA A 60 -7.72 -13.88 4.77
CA ALA A 60 -6.93 -15.05 5.16
C ALA A 60 -5.43 -14.73 5.35
N ALA A 61 -4.87 -13.81 4.57
CA ALA A 61 -3.49 -13.37 4.74
C ALA A 61 -3.32 -12.49 6.00
N VAL A 62 -4.29 -11.64 6.29
CA VAL A 62 -4.31 -10.82 7.53
C VAL A 62 -4.45 -11.71 8.76
N GLU A 63 -5.37 -12.68 8.76
CA GLU A 63 -5.54 -13.65 9.86
C GLU A 63 -4.26 -14.45 10.14
N LYS A 64 -3.50 -14.80 9.09
CA LYS A 64 -2.20 -15.47 9.22
C LYS A 64 -1.07 -14.55 9.65
N GLY A 65 -1.31 -13.23 9.76
CA GLY A 65 -0.28 -12.24 10.07
C GLY A 65 0.74 -12.03 8.93
N SER A 66 0.40 -12.43 7.69
CA SER A 66 1.26 -12.27 6.51
C SER A 66 0.96 -11.02 5.69
N ALA A 67 -0.10 -10.29 6.03
CA ALA A 67 -0.46 -9.01 5.44
C ALA A 67 -1.18 -8.12 6.46
N LEU A 68 -1.12 -6.81 6.23
CA LEU A 68 -2.01 -5.81 6.80
C LEU A 68 -2.64 -5.04 5.63
N GLU A 69 -3.95 -4.91 5.63
CA GLU A 69 -4.67 -4.23 4.55
C GLU A 69 -5.60 -3.17 5.13
N PHE A 70 -5.48 -1.96 4.62
CA PHE A 70 -6.22 -0.78 5.05
C PHE A 70 -6.97 -0.16 3.89
N VAL A 71 -8.14 0.38 4.15
CA VAL A 71 -8.81 1.33 3.27
C VAL A 71 -8.42 2.75 3.64
N ILE A 72 -8.41 3.61 2.65
CA ILE A 72 -8.18 5.03 2.78
C ILE A 72 -9.55 5.70 2.60
N ALA A 73 -10.11 6.26 3.66
CA ALA A 73 -11.39 6.96 3.64
C ALA A 73 -11.19 8.46 3.85
N ALA A 74 -11.92 9.27 3.10
CA ALA A 74 -11.95 10.72 3.31
C ALA A 74 -12.62 11.02 4.66
N ARG A 75 -11.97 11.82 5.51
CA ARG A 75 -12.39 12.05 6.90
C ARG A 75 -13.72 12.79 7.03
N ASP A 76 -13.99 13.70 6.10
CA ASP A 76 -15.19 14.54 6.08
C ASP A 76 -16.46 13.79 5.67
N SER A 77 -16.32 12.81 4.77
CA SER A 77 -17.44 12.10 4.16
C SER A 77 -17.52 10.60 4.51
N GLY A 78 -16.43 10.03 5.03
CA GLY A 78 -16.31 8.59 5.23
C GLY A 78 -16.17 7.77 3.95
N VAL A 79 -16.13 8.43 2.78
CA VAL A 79 -16.05 7.76 1.48
C VAL A 79 -14.69 7.09 1.32
N VAL A 80 -14.69 5.80 0.99
CA VAL A 80 -13.47 5.05 0.64
C VAL A 80 -12.97 5.51 -0.71
N ILE A 81 -11.75 6.05 -0.74
CA ILE A 81 -11.12 6.62 -1.93
C ILE A 81 -9.94 5.79 -2.44
N GLY A 82 -9.50 4.79 -1.68
CA GLY A 82 -8.36 3.94 -2.03
C GLY A 82 -8.07 2.89 -0.97
N ARG A 83 -6.94 2.23 -1.14
CA ARG A 83 -6.41 1.27 -0.17
C ARG A 83 -4.88 1.30 -0.13
N SER A 84 -4.31 0.82 0.96
CA SER A 84 -2.87 0.59 1.12
C SER A 84 -2.64 -0.58 2.08
N GLY A 85 -1.51 -1.24 1.96
CA GLY A 85 -1.21 -2.36 2.85
C GLY A 85 0.27 -2.71 2.89
N LEU A 86 0.60 -3.56 3.87
CA LEU A 86 1.91 -4.18 4.03
C LEU A 86 1.74 -5.69 3.82
N PHE A 87 2.64 -6.30 3.09
CA PHE A 87 2.59 -7.73 2.78
C PHE A 87 3.99 -8.30 2.61
N ALA A 88 4.09 -9.61 2.36
CA ALA A 88 5.38 -10.30 2.26
C ALA A 88 6.29 -10.03 3.47
N PHE A 89 5.74 -10.07 4.68
CA PHE A 89 6.51 -9.87 5.89
C PHE A 89 7.62 -10.92 6.04
N GLU A 90 8.82 -10.46 6.21
CA GLU A 90 10.00 -11.27 6.56
C GLU A 90 10.41 -10.98 8.01
N ALA A 91 9.85 -11.73 8.95
CA ALA A 91 10.06 -11.50 10.39
C ALA A 91 11.55 -11.54 10.79
N GLY A 92 12.33 -12.44 10.21
CA GLY A 92 13.77 -12.55 10.47
C GLY A 92 14.58 -11.34 9.99
N ASN A 93 14.05 -10.60 9.01
CA ASN A 93 14.67 -9.41 8.44
C ASN A 93 13.96 -8.12 8.88
N ALA A 94 12.86 -8.19 9.64
CA ALA A 94 12.02 -7.07 10.01
C ALA A 94 11.69 -6.17 8.80
N SER A 95 11.22 -6.80 7.70
CA SER A 95 10.90 -6.11 6.44
C SER A 95 9.53 -6.51 5.91
N ALA A 96 8.96 -5.65 5.08
CA ALA A 96 7.71 -5.89 4.37
C ALA A 96 7.67 -5.13 3.04
N ASP A 97 6.83 -5.61 2.11
CA ASP A 97 6.49 -4.87 0.90
C ASP A 97 5.30 -3.93 1.19
N VAL A 98 5.29 -2.77 0.56
CA VAL A 98 4.16 -1.82 0.61
C VAL A 98 3.47 -1.75 -0.74
N GLY A 99 2.13 -1.81 -0.72
CA GLY A 99 1.29 -1.64 -1.91
C GLY A 99 0.16 -0.67 -1.67
N TYR A 100 -0.33 -0.05 -2.73
CA TYR A 100 -1.39 0.96 -2.65
C TYR A 100 -2.08 1.18 -3.98
N LEU A 101 -3.31 1.67 -3.91
CA LEU A 101 -4.04 2.22 -5.05
C LEU A 101 -4.99 3.32 -4.58
N LEU A 102 -5.32 4.22 -5.51
CA LEU A 102 -6.23 5.35 -5.26
C LEU A 102 -7.19 5.51 -6.43
N GLY A 103 -8.44 5.76 -6.13
CA GLY A 103 -9.46 6.07 -7.13
C GLY A 103 -9.08 7.29 -7.97
N ARG A 104 -9.32 7.23 -9.27
CA ARG A 104 -8.89 8.23 -10.25
C ARG A 104 -9.29 9.66 -9.92
N ALA A 105 -10.51 9.85 -9.37
CA ALA A 105 -11.02 11.17 -8.97
C ALA A 105 -10.19 11.87 -7.89
N HIS A 106 -9.34 11.10 -7.17
CA HIS A 106 -8.55 11.58 -6.04
C HIS A 106 -7.06 11.71 -6.34
N TRP A 107 -6.65 11.48 -7.62
CA TRP A 107 -5.25 11.59 -8.02
C TRP A 107 -4.74 13.03 -7.94
N ARG A 108 -3.42 13.19 -7.78
CA ARG A 108 -2.69 14.47 -7.78
C ARG A 108 -3.12 15.47 -6.69
N GLN A 109 -3.88 15.03 -5.69
CA GLN A 109 -4.33 15.85 -4.57
C GLN A 109 -3.55 15.61 -3.27
N GLY A 110 -2.53 14.74 -3.33
CA GLY A 110 -1.66 14.44 -2.19
C GLY A 110 -2.21 13.38 -1.22
N TYR A 111 -3.42 12.85 -1.43
CA TYR A 111 -4.04 11.86 -0.54
C TYR A 111 -3.19 10.60 -0.35
N MET A 112 -2.67 10.00 -1.43
CA MET A 112 -1.84 8.80 -1.30
C MET A 112 -0.54 9.07 -0.54
N ARG A 113 0.09 10.23 -0.74
CA ARG A 113 1.27 10.62 0.04
C ARG A 113 0.95 10.72 1.52
N GLU A 114 -0.18 11.35 1.87
CA GLU A 114 -0.63 11.51 3.25
C GLU A 114 -0.92 10.15 3.91
N ALA A 115 -1.67 9.26 3.24
CA ALA A 115 -1.96 7.92 3.73
C ALA A 115 -0.70 7.07 3.93
N LEU A 116 0.21 7.08 2.94
CA LEU A 116 1.45 6.30 3.05
C LEU A 116 2.42 6.87 4.09
N THR A 117 2.42 8.18 4.33
CA THR A 117 3.20 8.75 5.44
C THR A 117 2.76 8.14 6.76
N ALA A 118 1.47 8.10 7.06
CA ALA A 118 0.95 7.50 8.28
C ALA A 118 1.23 5.98 8.36
N LEU A 119 1.09 5.26 7.24
CA LEU A 119 1.39 3.83 7.19
C LEU A 119 2.87 3.52 7.41
N ILE A 120 3.78 4.33 6.85
CA ILE A 120 5.24 4.18 7.03
C ILE A 120 5.64 4.49 8.47
N ASP A 121 5.05 5.54 9.09
CA ASP A 121 5.24 5.84 10.50
C ASP A 121 4.84 4.64 11.38
N CYS A 122 3.66 4.08 11.17
CA CYS A 122 3.20 2.88 11.85
C CYS A 122 4.15 1.70 11.62
N ALA A 123 4.56 1.44 10.37
CA ALA A 123 5.45 0.34 10.04
C ALA A 123 6.79 0.39 10.79
N PHE A 124 7.38 1.56 10.89
CA PHE A 124 8.68 1.72 11.54
C PHE A 124 8.58 1.88 13.06
N GLN A 125 7.59 2.63 13.57
CA GLN A 125 7.52 2.98 14.99
C GLN A 125 6.73 1.98 15.82
N GLU A 126 5.63 1.44 15.27
CA GLU A 126 4.74 0.55 16.00
C GLU A 126 5.01 -0.93 15.69
N LEU A 127 5.23 -1.26 14.39
CA LEU A 127 5.50 -2.64 13.97
C LEU A 127 6.98 -3.02 14.08
N GLY A 128 7.88 -2.05 14.31
CA GLY A 128 9.31 -2.29 14.48
C GLY A 128 10.01 -2.78 13.21
N LEU A 129 9.45 -2.47 12.04
CA LEU A 129 10.13 -2.80 10.79
C LEU A 129 11.37 -1.93 10.62
N ARG A 130 12.42 -2.49 10.03
CA ARG A 130 13.65 -1.76 9.69
C ARG A 130 13.73 -1.35 8.22
N ARG A 131 12.88 -1.98 7.36
CA ARG A 131 12.91 -1.80 5.91
C ARG A 131 11.53 -2.01 5.30
N LEU A 132 11.19 -1.13 4.36
CA LEU A 132 10.05 -1.28 3.46
C LEU A 132 10.54 -1.38 2.01
N GLU A 133 9.91 -2.27 1.24
CA GLU A 133 10.12 -2.39 -0.19
C GLU A 133 8.86 -2.01 -0.96
N ALA A 134 9.05 -1.52 -2.19
CA ALA A 134 7.98 -1.34 -3.15
C ALA A 134 8.45 -1.80 -4.53
N ARG A 135 7.61 -2.59 -5.21
CA ARG A 135 7.88 -3.00 -6.59
C ARG A 135 6.87 -2.33 -7.51
N VAL A 136 7.37 -1.69 -8.52
CA VAL A 136 6.57 -0.85 -9.43
C VAL A 136 6.78 -1.32 -10.85
N GLU A 137 5.69 -1.53 -11.59
CA GLU A 137 5.77 -1.83 -13.02
C GLU A 137 6.49 -0.70 -13.77
N ALA A 138 7.43 -1.05 -14.62
CA ALA A 138 8.16 -0.10 -15.42
C ALA A 138 7.19 0.77 -16.26
N GLY A 139 7.38 2.09 -16.20
CA GLY A 139 6.48 3.06 -16.84
C GLY A 139 5.38 3.62 -15.94
N ASN A 140 5.18 3.11 -14.72
CA ASN A 140 4.29 3.74 -13.73
C ASN A 140 4.97 4.95 -13.07
N THR A 141 5.12 6.01 -13.84
CA THR A 141 5.83 7.24 -13.42
C THR A 141 5.17 7.93 -12.22
N ALA A 142 3.85 7.76 -12.05
CA ALA A 142 3.12 8.31 -10.91
C ALA A 142 3.55 7.66 -9.59
N SER A 143 3.63 6.32 -9.56
CA SER A 143 4.09 5.55 -8.40
C SER A 143 5.57 5.83 -8.12
N VAL A 144 6.44 5.81 -9.14
CA VAL A 144 7.86 6.16 -9.00
C VAL A 144 8.05 7.56 -8.40
N GLY A 145 7.29 8.55 -8.89
CA GLY A 145 7.35 9.92 -8.38
C GLY A 145 6.86 10.04 -6.93
N LEU A 146 5.87 9.25 -6.54
CA LEU A 146 5.37 9.18 -5.15
C LEU A 146 6.41 8.58 -4.21
N LEU A 147 6.95 7.41 -4.56
CA LEU A 147 7.96 6.70 -3.74
C LEU A 147 9.20 7.57 -3.51
N ARG A 148 9.70 8.25 -4.55
CA ARG A 148 10.83 9.19 -4.41
C ARG A 148 10.52 10.33 -3.44
N ARG A 149 9.29 10.89 -3.47
CA ARG A 149 8.88 11.97 -2.53
C ARG A 149 8.71 11.47 -1.10
N LEU A 150 8.49 10.17 -0.90
CA LEU A 150 8.46 9.50 0.40
C LEU A 150 9.86 9.07 0.87
N GLY A 151 10.91 9.31 0.08
CA GLY A 151 12.28 8.99 0.45
C GLY A 151 12.75 7.60 0.04
N PHE A 152 11.94 6.84 -0.71
CA PHE A 152 12.40 5.55 -1.23
C PHE A 152 13.52 5.73 -2.25
N THR A 153 14.55 4.92 -2.11
CA THR A 153 15.68 4.81 -3.05
C THR A 153 15.40 3.71 -4.06
N ARG A 154 15.65 3.98 -5.35
CA ARG A 154 15.59 2.94 -6.39
C ARG A 154 16.82 2.05 -6.29
N GLU A 155 16.62 0.76 -6.10
CA GLU A 155 17.71 -0.20 -5.87
C GLU A 155 18.01 -1.07 -7.09
N GLY A 156 17.07 -1.20 -8.03
CA GLY A 156 17.30 -2.01 -9.20
C GLY A 156 16.08 -2.20 -10.11
N VAL A 157 16.26 -3.11 -11.05
CA VAL A 157 15.21 -3.59 -11.97
C VAL A 157 15.25 -5.11 -11.98
N LEU A 158 14.10 -5.73 -11.80
CA LEU A 158 13.88 -7.15 -12.05
C LEU A 158 13.31 -7.27 -13.46
N ARG A 159 14.12 -7.76 -14.39
CA ARG A 159 13.70 -7.90 -15.78
C ARG A 159 12.64 -8.98 -15.92
N GLU A 160 11.62 -8.71 -16.73
CA GLU A 160 10.53 -9.64 -17.06
C GLU A 160 9.86 -10.26 -15.81
N ARG A 161 9.74 -9.46 -14.75
CA ARG A 161 9.27 -9.94 -13.44
C ARG A 161 7.80 -10.33 -13.45
N TRP A 162 7.00 -9.67 -14.27
CA TRP A 162 5.56 -9.89 -14.37
C TRP A 162 5.14 -10.12 -15.82
N LEU A 163 3.95 -10.68 -15.97
CA LEU A 163 3.24 -10.70 -17.25
C LEU A 163 2.02 -9.78 -17.15
N ASN A 164 1.85 -8.89 -18.13
CA ASN A 164 0.66 -8.07 -18.29
C ASN A 164 0.12 -8.31 -19.71
N ASP A 165 -1.11 -8.82 -19.82
CA ASP A 165 -1.69 -9.27 -21.09
C ASP A 165 -0.75 -10.21 -21.88
N GLY A 166 -0.07 -11.11 -21.18
CA GLY A 166 0.88 -12.05 -21.75
C GLY A 166 2.23 -11.45 -22.18
N GLN A 167 2.43 -10.15 -22.01
CA GLN A 167 3.71 -9.49 -22.31
C GLN A 167 4.59 -9.42 -21.06
N PRO A 168 5.87 -9.81 -21.17
CA PRO A 168 6.79 -9.70 -20.06
C PRO A 168 7.09 -8.23 -19.72
N ILE A 169 7.07 -7.91 -18.43
CA ILE A 169 7.24 -6.54 -17.92
C ILE A 169 8.26 -6.51 -16.80
N ASP A 170 9.13 -5.51 -16.87
CA ASP A 170 10.11 -5.22 -15.84
C ASP A 170 9.44 -4.61 -14.60
N ALA A 171 10.01 -4.92 -13.43
CA ALA A 171 9.66 -4.27 -12.17
C ALA A 171 10.84 -3.45 -11.66
N GLU A 172 10.60 -2.18 -11.37
CA GLU A 172 11.54 -1.35 -10.60
C GLU A 172 11.39 -1.65 -9.11
N VAL A 173 12.51 -1.82 -8.41
CA VAL A 173 12.56 -2.09 -6.97
C VAL A 173 13.00 -0.84 -6.24
N PHE A 174 12.24 -0.49 -5.22
CA PHE A 174 12.51 0.64 -4.34
C PHE A 174 12.57 0.16 -2.89
N GLY A 175 13.52 0.70 -2.12
CA GLY A 175 13.68 0.44 -0.69
C GLY A 175 13.64 1.72 0.12
N LEU A 176 13.15 1.62 1.37
CA LEU A 176 13.23 2.66 2.38
C LEU A 176 13.66 2.05 3.70
N LEU A 177 14.71 2.59 4.30
CA LEU A 177 15.22 2.13 5.58
C LEU A 177 14.70 2.99 6.72
N HIS A 178 14.45 2.39 7.88
CA HIS A 178 13.94 3.11 9.06
C HIS A 178 14.78 4.36 9.38
N HIS A 179 16.11 4.27 9.38
CA HIS A 179 16.99 5.40 9.71
C HIS A 179 16.99 6.51 8.65
N GLU A 180 16.48 6.27 7.43
CA GLU A 180 16.31 7.27 6.37
C GLU A 180 14.98 8.01 6.52
N TRP A 181 14.02 7.45 7.29
CA TRP A 181 12.70 8.05 7.49
C TRP A 181 12.76 9.21 8.47
N PRO A 182 12.27 10.42 8.12
CA PRO A 182 12.38 11.63 8.98
C PRO A 182 11.75 11.47 10.37
N GLY A 183 10.68 10.66 10.51
CA GLY A 183 10.03 10.36 11.78
C GLY A 183 10.90 9.56 12.76
N ALA A 184 11.93 8.85 12.27
CA ALA A 184 12.81 8.04 13.10
C ALA A 184 13.70 8.86 14.06
N ARG A 185 13.87 10.15 13.81
CA ARG A 185 14.79 11.01 14.58
C ARG A 185 14.26 11.44 15.94
N HIS A 186 13.01 11.15 16.29
CA HIS A 186 12.38 11.57 17.55
C HIS A 186 12.36 10.49 18.64
N SER A 187 12.88 9.29 18.39
CA SER A 187 12.80 8.14 19.31
C SER A 187 14.06 7.92 20.18
N HIS A 188 15.09 8.77 20.09
CA HIS A 188 16.37 8.56 20.79
C HIS A 188 16.73 9.70 21.75
N THR A 189 15.76 10.24 22.51
CA THR A 189 16.06 11.13 23.64
C THR A 189 15.25 10.69 24.85
N GLY A 190 15.79 9.71 25.58
CA GLY A 190 15.19 9.24 26.84
C GLY A 190 15.87 7.97 27.33
N ALA A 191 17.09 8.09 27.84
CA ALA A 191 17.69 7.17 28.80
C ALA A 191 18.21 7.99 29.96
#